data_8f2503eca37926f2834566a1e9d4bc95
#
_entry.id   8f2503eca37926f2834566a1e9d4bc95
#
_cell.length_a   1.000
_cell.length_b   1.000
_cell.length_c   1.000
_cell.angle_alpha   90.00
_cell.angle_beta   90.00
_cell.angle_gamma   90.00
#
_symmetry.space_group_name_H-M   'P 1'
#
loop_
_entity.id
_entity.type
_entity.pdbx_description
1 polymer ?
#
loop_
_entity_poly.entity_id
_entity_poly.type
_entity_poly.pdbx_seq_one_letter_code
_entity_poly.pdbx_strand_id
1 'polypeptide(L)'
;MKINNIGVIGIGSYVPEKILKNEDIDFLGSGTDSDWTKEKLGIEERRIVQDELPSDLAYHASIAAIEDAGITKDDIDLIIVATSSPDRISPSTAIIMAKRLDIKRPAFDINAVCTGFVYGLQMASSLISTKQYKNILLIGADAYSRITDWTKRDCVFFGDGAGAVIISEVENGWISTDLYGDANGKEAFTCHHSGKFQMDGKSVYDFGTSVLPSTIKNSLENLNISKEDVDWIVPHQPGHRVLLKTAEILDFPIDKIVFNMKKFANTAGASIPMALDSLHKNNKIKSGDIIVMPAIGSGWTYGVSILKYIK
;
A
#
# COMPACT_ATOMS: atom_id res chain seq x y z
N MET A 1 9.74 16.06 3.62
CA MET A 1 11.18 16.39 3.46
C MET A 1 11.74 15.61 2.28
N LYS A 2 12.34 16.31 1.30
CA LYS A 2 12.94 15.67 0.09
C LYS A 2 14.32 15.11 0.42
N ILE A 3 14.53 13.83 0.11
CA ILE A 3 15.81 13.13 0.26
C ILE A 3 16.31 12.78 -1.15
N ASN A 4 17.45 13.36 -1.53
CA ASN A 4 18.04 13.17 -2.86
C ASN A 4 18.92 11.92 -2.90
N ASN A 5 19.20 11.46 -4.11
CA ASN A 5 20.03 10.29 -4.41
C ASN A 5 19.49 8.98 -3.81
N ILE A 6 18.17 8.89 -3.72
CA ILE A 6 17.49 7.68 -3.26
C ILE A 6 16.35 7.37 -4.23
N GLY A 7 16.16 6.10 -4.56
CA GLY A 7 15.11 5.67 -5.47
C GLY A 7 14.73 4.21 -5.29
N VAL A 8 13.67 3.84 -5.97
CA VAL A 8 13.19 2.47 -6.09
C VAL A 8 13.90 1.82 -7.26
N ILE A 9 14.67 0.75 -6.98
CA ILE A 9 15.45 0.01 -7.99
C ILE A 9 14.84 -1.32 -8.37
N GLY A 10 13.86 -1.82 -7.59
CA GLY A 10 13.14 -3.06 -7.88
C GLY A 10 11.74 -3.02 -7.32
N ILE A 11 10.81 -3.65 -8.03
CA ILE A 11 9.38 -3.69 -7.69
C ILE A 11 8.85 -5.10 -7.94
N GLY A 12 8.00 -5.59 -7.04
CA GLY A 12 7.33 -6.87 -7.21
C GLY A 12 6.03 -6.93 -6.44
N SER A 13 5.11 -7.76 -6.88
CA SER A 13 3.86 -8.03 -6.16
C SER A 13 3.44 -9.48 -6.27
N TYR A 14 2.61 -9.89 -5.31
CA TYR A 14 1.99 -11.21 -5.30
C TYR A 14 0.57 -11.11 -4.74
N VAL A 15 -0.32 -11.93 -5.28
CA VAL A 15 -1.69 -12.10 -4.80
C VAL A 15 -2.03 -13.58 -4.70
N PRO A 16 -2.88 -14.01 -3.75
CA PRO A 16 -3.35 -15.39 -3.67
C PRO A 16 -4.05 -15.83 -4.95
N GLU A 17 -4.03 -17.14 -5.22
CA GLU A 17 -4.68 -17.70 -6.39
C GLU A 17 -6.22 -17.65 -6.32
N LYS A 18 -6.77 -17.82 -5.12
CA LYS A 18 -8.23 -17.89 -4.93
C LYS A 18 -8.89 -16.54 -5.20
N ILE A 19 -9.78 -16.53 -6.19
CA ILE A 19 -10.66 -15.41 -6.50
C ILE A 19 -11.97 -15.59 -5.74
N LEU A 20 -12.44 -14.52 -5.10
CA LEU A 20 -13.78 -14.42 -4.51
C LEU A 20 -14.50 -13.26 -5.18
N LYS A 21 -15.56 -13.56 -5.92
CA LYS A 21 -16.39 -12.56 -6.60
C LYS A 21 -17.46 -12.00 -5.66
N ASN A 22 -18.08 -10.88 -6.04
CA ASN A 22 -19.17 -10.31 -5.26
C ASN A 22 -20.33 -11.29 -5.12
N GLU A 23 -20.70 -11.99 -6.20
CA GLU A 23 -21.80 -12.97 -6.22
C GLU A 23 -21.57 -14.11 -5.22
N ASP A 24 -20.29 -14.52 -5.02
CA ASP A 24 -19.96 -15.55 -4.02
C ASP A 24 -20.22 -15.06 -2.59
N ILE A 25 -20.05 -13.76 -2.34
CA ILE A 25 -20.29 -13.15 -1.02
C ILE A 25 -21.79 -13.02 -0.75
N ASP A 26 -22.59 -12.73 -1.74
CA ASP A 26 -24.04 -12.63 -1.61
C ASP A 26 -24.64 -13.94 -1.04
N PHE A 27 -24.09 -15.09 -1.42
CA PHE A 27 -24.48 -16.41 -0.91
C PHE A 27 -24.11 -16.63 0.58
N LEU A 28 -23.19 -15.84 1.15
CA LEU A 28 -22.80 -15.96 2.56
C LEU A 28 -23.80 -15.29 3.53
N GLY A 29 -24.80 -14.59 2.98
CA GLY A 29 -25.83 -13.95 3.79
C GLY A 29 -25.36 -12.71 4.55
N SER A 30 -24.30 -12.06 4.06
CA SER A 30 -23.69 -10.86 4.66
C SER A 30 -24.58 -9.62 4.61
N GLY A 31 -25.71 -9.66 3.88
CA GLY A 31 -26.56 -8.51 3.60
C GLY A 31 -25.93 -7.49 2.65
N THR A 32 -24.97 -7.95 1.83
CA THR A 32 -24.42 -7.15 0.73
C THR A 32 -25.21 -7.37 -0.55
N ASP A 33 -24.87 -6.55 -1.55
CA ASP A 33 -25.42 -6.57 -2.89
C ASP A 33 -24.26 -6.36 -3.84
N SER A 34 -24.08 -7.29 -4.78
CA SER A 34 -23.02 -7.26 -5.80
C SER A 34 -23.05 -5.99 -6.62
N ASP A 35 -24.24 -5.52 -7.03
CA ASP A 35 -24.40 -4.31 -7.83
C ASP A 35 -24.02 -3.08 -7.02
N TRP A 36 -24.45 -3.01 -5.76
CA TRP A 36 -24.03 -1.94 -4.85
C TRP A 36 -22.51 -1.90 -4.64
N THR A 37 -21.89 -3.06 -4.42
CA THR A 37 -20.45 -3.18 -4.21
C THR A 37 -19.68 -2.69 -5.44
N LYS A 38 -20.11 -3.09 -6.62
CA LYS A 38 -19.53 -2.65 -7.89
C LYS A 38 -19.72 -1.14 -8.11
N GLU A 39 -20.94 -0.63 -7.93
CA GLU A 39 -21.28 0.78 -8.20
C GLU A 39 -20.61 1.73 -7.18
N LYS A 40 -20.64 1.41 -5.89
CA LYS A 40 -20.20 2.32 -4.83
C LYS A 40 -18.72 2.19 -4.49
N LEU A 41 -18.18 0.96 -4.55
CA LEU A 41 -16.79 0.69 -4.19
C LEU A 41 -15.87 0.48 -5.40
N GLY A 42 -16.44 0.16 -6.57
CA GLY A 42 -15.66 -0.16 -7.76
C GLY A 42 -15.00 -1.54 -7.69
N ILE A 43 -15.49 -2.44 -6.81
CA ILE A 43 -14.95 -3.79 -6.59
C ILE A 43 -15.83 -4.82 -7.28
N GLU A 44 -15.27 -5.70 -8.09
CA GLU A 44 -15.96 -6.83 -8.72
C GLU A 44 -15.51 -8.17 -8.09
N GLU A 45 -14.22 -8.27 -7.78
CA GLU A 45 -13.63 -9.46 -7.17
C GLU A 45 -12.48 -9.06 -6.23
N ARG A 46 -12.03 -10.03 -5.44
CA ARG A 46 -10.81 -9.92 -4.62
C ARG A 46 -10.07 -11.22 -4.61
N ARG A 47 -8.82 -11.15 -4.20
CA ARG A 47 -8.00 -12.32 -3.90
C ARG A 47 -8.05 -12.57 -2.40
N ILE A 48 -8.17 -13.82 -2.00
CA ILE A 48 -8.18 -14.22 -0.59
C ILE A 48 -7.25 -15.41 -0.36
N VAL A 49 -6.54 -15.39 0.75
CA VAL A 49 -5.71 -16.52 1.19
C VAL A 49 -6.60 -17.72 1.53
N GLN A 50 -6.05 -18.92 1.36
CA GLN A 50 -6.61 -20.17 1.87
C GLN A 50 -5.84 -20.58 3.13
N ASP A 51 -4.61 -21.03 2.98
CA ASP A 51 -3.73 -21.41 4.09
C ASP A 51 -2.52 -20.47 4.24
N GLU A 52 -2.32 -19.57 3.27
CA GLU A 52 -1.21 -18.63 3.23
C GLU A 52 -1.31 -17.61 4.36
N LEU A 53 -0.16 -17.18 4.84
CA LEU A 53 0.01 -16.12 5.82
C LEU A 53 0.56 -14.85 5.13
N PRO A 54 0.44 -13.66 5.74
CA PRO A 54 1.06 -12.45 5.21
C PRO A 54 2.54 -12.59 4.87
N SER A 55 3.30 -13.39 5.66
CA SER A 55 4.71 -13.68 5.35
C SER A 55 4.90 -14.51 4.08
N ASP A 56 3.93 -15.34 3.69
CA ASP A 56 3.97 -16.09 2.43
C ASP A 56 3.81 -15.14 1.24
N LEU A 57 2.82 -14.24 1.33
CA LEU A 57 2.57 -13.22 0.31
C LEU A 57 3.80 -12.28 0.18
N ALA A 58 4.31 -11.82 1.32
CA ALA A 58 5.50 -10.98 1.39
C ALA A 58 6.72 -11.65 0.75
N TYR A 59 6.92 -12.95 0.98
CA TYR A 59 8.01 -13.72 0.39
C TYR A 59 7.98 -13.69 -1.14
N HIS A 60 6.83 -14.01 -1.74
CA HIS A 60 6.70 -14.04 -3.21
C HIS A 60 6.86 -12.65 -3.83
N ALA A 61 6.30 -11.61 -3.22
CA ALA A 61 6.48 -10.23 -3.67
C ALA A 61 7.95 -9.79 -3.59
N SER A 62 8.66 -10.23 -2.52
CA SER A 62 10.08 -9.90 -2.32
C SER A 62 10.99 -10.56 -3.35
N ILE A 63 10.77 -11.82 -3.69
CA ILE A 63 11.53 -12.51 -4.74
C ILE A 63 11.39 -11.74 -6.06
N ALA A 64 10.16 -11.38 -6.44
CA ALA A 64 9.93 -10.61 -7.67
C ALA A 64 10.62 -9.23 -7.64
N ALA A 65 10.64 -8.53 -6.50
CA ALA A 65 11.30 -7.24 -6.38
C ALA A 65 12.83 -7.34 -6.42
N ILE A 66 13.42 -8.39 -5.83
CA ILE A 66 14.86 -8.66 -5.87
C ILE A 66 15.31 -9.00 -7.31
N GLU A 67 14.55 -9.86 -7.99
CA GLU A 67 14.80 -10.22 -9.39
C GLU A 67 14.71 -8.98 -10.31
N ASP A 68 13.66 -8.16 -10.13
CA ASP A 68 13.47 -6.94 -10.91
C ASP A 68 14.56 -5.90 -10.65
N ALA A 69 15.12 -5.84 -9.44
CA ALA A 69 16.25 -4.97 -9.09
C ALA A 69 17.58 -5.45 -9.71
N GLY A 70 17.67 -6.70 -10.16
CA GLY A 70 18.90 -7.31 -10.66
C GLY A 70 19.97 -7.51 -9.59
N ILE A 71 19.56 -7.65 -8.33
CA ILE A 71 20.44 -7.90 -7.19
C ILE A 71 20.18 -9.30 -6.60
N THR A 72 20.92 -9.66 -5.58
CA THR A 72 20.73 -10.91 -4.83
C THR A 72 20.16 -10.63 -3.44
N LYS A 73 19.65 -11.67 -2.78
CA LYS A 73 19.20 -11.57 -1.38
C LYS A 73 20.30 -11.11 -0.43
N ASP A 74 21.56 -11.41 -0.74
CA ASP A 74 22.72 -11.08 0.10
C ASP A 74 23.04 -9.57 0.07
N ASP A 75 22.55 -8.86 -0.93
CA ASP A 75 22.68 -7.41 -1.07
C ASP A 75 21.68 -6.63 -0.20
N ILE A 76 20.68 -7.31 0.40
CA ILE A 76 19.69 -6.68 1.28
C ILE A 76 20.30 -6.46 2.67
N ASP A 77 20.24 -5.23 3.15
CA ASP A 77 20.79 -4.84 4.46
C ASP A 77 19.73 -4.77 5.57
N LEU A 78 18.48 -4.49 5.21
CA LEU A 78 17.36 -4.34 6.14
C LEU A 78 16.06 -4.76 5.47
N ILE A 79 15.18 -5.39 6.24
CA ILE A 79 13.82 -5.75 5.81
C ILE A 79 12.80 -5.00 6.69
N ILE A 80 11.86 -4.30 6.04
CA ILE A 80 10.74 -3.63 6.69
C ILE A 80 9.44 -4.17 6.11
N VAL A 81 8.55 -4.70 6.95
CA VAL A 81 7.22 -5.14 6.54
C VAL A 81 6.17 -4.19 7.12
N ALA A 82 5.45 -3.50 6.25
CA ALA A 82 4.26 -2.74 6.62
C ALA A 82 3.06 -3.70 6.61
N THR A 83 2.54 -4.03 7.77
CA THR A 83 1.39 -4.92 7.94
C THR A 83 0.55 -4.54 9.14
N SER A 84 -0.76 -4.72 9.01
CA SER A 84 -1.74 -4.59 10.10
C SER A 84 -2.49 -5.91 10.38
N SER A 85 -2.15 -6.94 9.63
CA SER A 85 -2.66 -8.32 9.80
C SER A 85 -1.51 -9.33 9.92
N PRO A 86 -0.56 -9.14 10.85
CA PRO A 86 0.65 -9.96 10.90
C PRO A 86 0.34 -11.45 11.10
N ASP A 87 1.30 -12.32 10.79
CA ASP A 87 1.19 -13.76 11.04
C ASP A 87 0.83 -14.04 12.49
N ARG A 88 1.48 -13.32 13.40
CA ARG A 88 1.36 -13.40 14.85
C ARG A 88 1.94 -12.16 15.52
N ILE A 89 1.70 -12.01 16.81
CA ILE A 89 2.24 -10.88 17.59
C ILE A 89 3.78 -10.94 17.70
N SER A 90 4.34 -12.14 17.84
CA SER A 90 5.78 -12.37 18.00
C SER A 90 6.17 -13.78 17.54
N PRO A 91 7.30 -13.95 16.80
CA PRO A 91 8.14 -12.89 16.22
C PRO A 91 7.41 -12.11 15.12
N SER A 92 7.99 -10.97 14.68
CA SER A 92 7.44 -10.15 13.59
C SER A 92 7.36 -10.91 12.27
N THR A 93 6.44 -10.50 11.39
CA THR A 93 6.30 -11.03 10.02
C THR A 93 7.60 -10.85 9.25
N ALA A 94 8.29 -9.73 9.40
CA ALA A 94 9.59 -9.45 8.78
C ALA A 94 10.67 -10.47 9.17
N ILE A 95 10.74 -10.89 10.44
CA ILE A 95 11.69 -11.92 10.90
C ILE A 95 11.33 -13.30 10.33
N ILE A 96 10.03 -13.64 10.26
CA ILE A 96 9.58 -14.89 9.64
C ILE A 96 10.00 -14.91 8.18
N MET A 97 9.77 -13.81 7.48
CA MET A 97 10.12 -13.66 6.06
C MET A 97 11.64 -13.67 5.84
N ALA A 98 12.44 -12.99 6.69
CA ALA A 98 13.90 -13.04 6.62
C ALA A 98 14.43 -14.47 6.73
N LYS A 99 13.82 -15.30 7.59
CA LYS A 99 14.14 -16.72 7.68
C LYS A 99 13.84 -17.48 6.39
N ARG A 100 12.73 -17.18 5.72
CA ARG A 100 12.34 -17.82 4.45
C ARG A 100 13.27 -17.43 3.29
N LEU A 101 13.70 -16.17 3.25
CA LEU A 101 14.70 -15.68 2.29
C LEU A 101 16.12 -16.13 2.62
N ASP A 102 16.33 -16.75 3.79
CA ASP A 102 17.68 -17.06 4.32
C ASP A 102 18.56 -15.81 4.40
N ILE A 103 17.99 -14.70 4.87
CA ILE A 103 18.68 -13.41 5.09
C ILE A 103 18.95 -13.25 6.59
N LYS A 104 20.21 -12.98 6.96
CA LYS A 104 20.64 -12.74 8.34
C LYS A 104 20.91 -11.24 8.56
N ARG A 105 19.89 -10.44 8.41
CA ARG A 105 19.93 -8.98 8.57
C ARG A 105 18.82 -8.51 9.51
N PRO A 106 18.89 -7.28 10.03
CA PRO A 106 17.80 -6.69 10.79
C PRO A 106 16.48 -6.75 10.01
N ALA A 107 15.38 -7.04 10.73
CA ALA A 107 14.05 -7.09 10.15
C ALA A 107 13.00 -6.73 11.22
N PHE A 108 12.01 -5.91 10.87
CA PHE A 108 10.94 -5.50 11.77
C PHE A 108 9.67 -5.12 11.00
N ASP A 109 8.53 -5.21 11.70
CA ASP A 109 7.24 -4.76 11.17
C ASP A 109 6.97 -3.30 11.56
N ILE A 110 6.24 -2.58 10.67
CA ILE A 110 5.60 -1.30 10.99
C ILE A 110 4.09 -1.47 10.89
N ASN A 111 3.36 -0.93 11.86
CA ASN A 111 1.92 -0.85 11.81
C ASN A 111 1.47 0.61 11.79
N ALA A 112 1.12 1.11 10.62
CA ALA A 112 0.36 2.33 10.39
C ALA A 112 -0.83 2.03 9.46
N VAL A 113 -1.35 0.81 9.56
CA VAL A 113 -2.48 0.28 8.78
C VAL A 113 -2.25 0.51 7.28
N CYS A 114 -3.24 1.04 6.57
CA CYS A 114 -3.14 1.28 5.12
C CYS A 114 -2.06 2.31 4.72
N THR A 115 -1.63 3.16 5.66
CA THR A 115 -0.56 4.15 5.44
C THR A 115 0.84 3.55 5.67
N GLY A 116 0.93 2.31 6.15
CA GLY A 116 2.18 1.66 6.56
C GLY A 116 3.27 1.69 5.50
N PHE A 117 2.92 1.50 4.23
CA PHE A 117 3.90 1.55 3.14
C PHE A 117 4.51 2.96 2.97
N VAL A 118 3.71 4.03 3.08
CA VAL A 118 4.19 5.42 3.00
C VAL A 118 5.09 5.77 4.19
N TYR A 119 4.73 5.29 5.40
CA TYR A 119 5.60 5.39 6.58
C TYR A 119 6.92 4.62 6.38
N GLY A 120 6.83 3.43 5.78
CA GLY A 120 7.99 2.61 5.44
C GLY A 120 8.94 3.29 4.45
N LEU A 121 8.39 3.97 3.43
CA LEU A 121 9.18 4.75 2.48
C LEU A 121 9.95 5.87 3.18
N GLN A 122 9.32 6.59 4.11
CA GLN A 122 10.01 7.61 4.90
C GLN A 122 11.13 7.02 5.75
N MET A 123 10.86 5.92 6.46
CA MET A 123 11.87 5.27 7.31
C MET A 123 13.04 4.75 6.47
N ALA A 124 12.76 4.01 5.41
CA ALA A 124 13.80 3.46 4.54
C ALA A 124 14.67 4.57 3.92
N SER A 125 14.04 5.62 3.37
CA SER A 125 14.76 6.75 2.79
C SER A 125 15.65 7.46 3.81
N SER A 126 15.16 7.66 5.05
CA SER A 126 15.93 8.28 6.12
C SER A 126 17.13 7.43 6.53
N LEU A 127 16.96 6.12 6.67
CA LEU A 127 18.02 5.20 7.05
C LEU A 127 19.11 5.07 5.96
N ILE A 128 18.73 5.12 4.69
CA ILE A 128 19.70 5.15 3.58
C ILE A 128 20.45 6.50 3.56
N SER A 129 19.74 7.62 3.76
CA SER A 129 20.35 8.96 3.75
C SER A 129 21.41 9.15 4.83
N THR A 130 21.27 8.46 5.97
CA THR A 130 22.26 8.44 7.07
C THR A 130 23.38 7.43 6.84
N LYS A 131 23.39 6.73 5.69
CA LYS A 131 24.40 5.73 5.32
C LYS A 131 24.47 4.52 6.26
N GLN A 132 23.41 4.25 7.03
CA GLN A 132 23.32 3.05 7.88
C GLN A 132 23.08 1.80 7.07
N TYR A 133 22.30 1.91 5.99
CA TYR A 133 21.95 0.81 5.07
C TYR A 133 22.05 1.31 3.62
N LYS A 134 22.37 0.38 2.72
CA LYS A 134 22.45 0.67 1.28
C LYS A 134 21.19 0.22 0.55
N ASN A 135 20.77 -1.03 0.76
CA ASN A 135 19.59 -1.60 0.12
C ASN A 135 18.58 -2.03 1.17
N ILE A 136 17.40 -1.45 1.13
CA ILE A 136 16.29 -1.79 2.04
C ILE A 136 15.17 -2.43 1.24
N LEU A 137 14.76 -3.62 1.67
CA LEU A 137 13.56 -4.29 1.16
C LEU A 137 12.36 -3.81 2.00
N LEU A 138 11.50 -2.99 1.40
CA LEU A 138 10.25 -2.53 1.99
C LEU A 138 9.08 -3.28 1.36
N ILE A 139 8.22 -3.86 2.20
CA ILE A 139 7.10 -4.68 1.79
C ILE A 139 5.83 -4.16 2.44
N GLY A 140 4.74 -4.06 1.69
CA GLY A 140 3.38 -3.98 2.21
C GLY A 140 2.72 -5.35 2.03
N ALA A 141 2.25 -5.98 3.10
CA ALA A 141 1.64 -7.32 3.04
C ALA A 141 0.51 -7.46 4.04
N ASP A 142 -0.69 -7.71 3.56
CA ASP A 142 -1.87 -7.89 4.40
C ASP A 142 -2.77 -9.03 3.89
N ALA A 143 -3.37 -9.76 4.84
CA ALA A 143 -4.38 -10.79 4.61
C ALA A 143 -5.62 -10.49 5.45
N TYR A 144 -6.37 -9.47 5.03
CA TYR A 144 -7.57 -8.99 5.73
C TYR A 144 -8.72 -9.99 5.71
N SER A 145 -8.75 -10.93 4.76
CA SER A 145 -9.72 -12.02 4.74
C SER A 145 -9.72 -12.84 6.04
N ARG A 146 -8.58 -12.92 6.73
CA ARG A 146 -8.41 -13.63 8.02
C ARG A 146 -9.09 -12.93 9.20
N ILE A 147 -9.20 -11.60 9.13
CA ILE A 147 -9.80 -10.76 10.16
C ILE A 147 -11.16 -10.16 9.71
N THR A 148 -11.68 -10.61 8.58
CA THR A 148 -13.01 -10.23 8.07
C THR A 148 -14.11 -11.04 8.74
N ASP A 149 -15.18 -10.38 9.16
CA ASP A 149 -16.44 -11.04 9.51
C ASP A 149 -17.31 -11.19 8.26
N TRP A 150 -17.30 -12.38 7.69
CA TRP A 150 -18.01 -12.68 6.45
C TRP A 150 -19.53 -12.63 6.59
N THR A 151 -20.06 -12.51 7.81
CA THR A 151 -21.51 -12.33 8.08
C THR A 151 -21.94 -10.86 8.10
N LYS A 152 -20.98 -9.93 7.98
CA LYS A 152 -21.23 -8.49 8.00
C LYS A 152 -21.06 -7.89 6.62
N ARG A 153 -21.80 -6.80 6.38
CA ARG A 153 -21.77 -6.07 5.11
C ARG A 153 -20.37 -5.58 4.73
N ASP A 154 -19.54 -5.27 5.71
CA ASP A 154 -18.20 -4.72 5.48
C ASP A 154 -17.21 -5.74 4.90
N CYS A 155 -17.57 -7.03 4.83
CA CYS A 155 -16.73 -8.08 4.25
C CYS A 155 -16.33 -7.84 2.80
N VAL A 156 -17.06 -6.99 2.07
CA VAL A 156 -16.82 -6.67 0.66
C VAL A 156 -15.63 -5.76 0.41
N PHE A 157 -15.13 -5.04 1.44
CA PHE A 157 -14.14 -3.98 1.24
C PHE A 157 -12.74 -4.48 0.94
N PHE A 158 -12.32 -5.60 1.53
CA PHE A 158 -10.92 -6.00 1.57
C PHE A 158 -10.60 -7.23 0.72
N GLY A 159 -9.36 -7.26 0.28
CA GLY A 159 -8.69 -8.41 -0.32
C GLY A 159 -7.28 -8.57 0.24
N ASP A 160 -6.61 -9.63 -0.17
CA ASP A 160 -5.29 -10.01 0.31
C ASP A 160 -4.24 -9.84 -0.77
N GLY A 161 -3.03 -9.48 -0.36
CA GLY A 161 -1.92 -9.33 -1.28
C GLY A 161 -0.67 -8.79 -0.62
N ALA A 162 0.41 -8.78 -1.38
CA ALA A 162 1.66 -8.13 -1.03
C ALA A 162 2.27 -7.40 -2.22
N GLY A 163 2.94 -6.31 -1.92
CA GLY A 163 3.83 -5.64 -2.86
C GLY A 163 5.12 -5.25 -2.16
N ALA A 164 6.22 -5.30 -2.88
CA ALA A 164 7.56 -5.05 -2.37
C ALA A 164 8.33 -4.11 -3.27
N VAL A 165 9.18 -3.31 -2.67
CA VAL A 165 10.15 -2.48 -3.38
C VAL A 165 11.54 -2.62 -2.77
N ILE A 166 12.56 -2.52 -3.60
CA ILE A 166 13.94 -2.32 -3.16
C ILE A 166 14.25 -0.83 -3.26
N ILE A 167 14.60 -0.23 -2.13
CA ILE A 167 15.01 1.18 -2.05
C ILE A 167 16.51 1.22 -1.87
N SER A 168 17.19 2.03 -2.67
CA SER A 168 18.65 2.12 -2.66
C SER A 168 19.14 3.54 -2.93
N GLU A 169 20.41 3.76 -2.67
CA GLU A 169 21.09 4.95 -3.17
C GLU A 169 21.23 4.90 -4.69
N VAL A 170 20.86 5.98 -5.37
CA VAL A 170 20.83 6.08 -6.83
C VAL A 170 21.23 7.48 -7.28
N GLU A 171 21.72 7.59 -8.51
CA GLU A 171 21.93 8.89 -9.13
C GLU A 171 20.58 9.48 -9.62
N ASN A 172 20.39 10.78 -9.44
CA ASN A 172 19.25 11.55 -9.94
C ASN A 172 17.85 11.14 -9.46
N GLY A 173 17.75 10.19 -8.49
CA GLY A 173 16.52 9.85 -7.82
C GLY A 173 16.26 10.75 -6.60
N TRP A 174 15.01 10.83 -6.17
CA TRP A 174 14.64 11.42 -4.88
C TRP A 174 13.30 10.89 -4.41
N ILE A 175 13.13 10.87 -3.10
CA ILE A 175 11.88 10.56 -2.42
C ILE A 175 11.58 11.68 -1.42
N SER A 176 10.35 12.17 -1.40
CA SER A 176 9.85 13.10 -0.41
C SER A 176 8.60 12.53 0.23
N THR A 177 8.52 12.60 1.56
CA THR A 177 7.36 12.08 2.29
C THR A 177 6.91 13.08 3.33
N ASP A 178 5.58 13.29 3.40
CA ASP A 178 4.91 14.04 4.45
C ASP A 178 3.92 13.11 5.16
N LEU A 179 4.04 13.00 6.48
CA LEU A 179 3.24 12.13 7.33
C LEU A 179 2.45 12.94 8.34
N TYR A 180 1.22 12.51 8.60
CA TYR A 180 0.29 13.15 9.52
C TYR A 180 -0.46 12.11 10.34
N GLY A 181 -1.05 12.55 11.47
CA GLY A 181 -1.92 11.74 12.30
C GLY A 181 -2.99 12.60 12.98
N ASP A 182 -4.19 12.04 13.11
CA ASP A 182 -5.30 12.62 13.86
C ASP A 182 -6.00 11.55 14.70
N ALA A 183 -5.76 11.56 16.01
CA ALA A 183 -6.30 10.58 16.94
C ALA A 183 -7.83 10.64 17.13
N ASN A 184 -8.52 11.66 16.59
CA ASN A 184 -9.98 11.73 16.62
C ASN A 184 -10.64 10.62 15.79
N GLY A 185 -9.91 10.00 14.86
CA GLY A 185 -10.40 8.90 14.03
C GLY A 185 -10.24 7.50 14.64
N LYS A 186 -9.81 7.38 15.89
CA LYS A 186 -9.45 6.08 16.50
C LYS A 186 -10.55 5.02 16.51
N GLU A 187 -11.81 5.41 16.47
CA GLU A 187 -12.97 4.50 16.47
C GLU A 187 -13.54 4.25 15.06
N ALA A 188 -13.06 4.98 14.04
CA ALA A 188 -13.62 4.87 12.69
C ALA A 188 -13.26 3.53 11.99
N PHE A 189 -12.15 2.93 12.39
CA PHE A 189 -11.76 1.59 11.99
C PHE A 189 -10.96 0.96 13.12
N THR A 190 -11.44 -0.18 13.63
CA THR A 190 -10.79 -0.90 14.74
C THR A 190 -10.68 -2.38 14.44
N CYS A 191 -9.62 -3.00 14.95
CA CYS A 191 -9.45 -4.45 14.97
C CYS A 191 -8.72 -4.85 16.25
N HIS A 192 -9.39 -5.57 17.15
CA HIS A 192 -8.76 -6.10 18.36
C HIS A 192 -7.97 -7.38 18.07
N HIS A 193 -6.97 -7.70 18.89
CA HIS A 193 -6.02 -8.80 18.67
C HIS A 193 -6.66 -10.17 18.32
N SER A 194 -7.81 -10.49 18.87
CA SER A 194 -8.55 -11.72 18.59
C SER A 194 -9.88 -11.46 17.86
N GLY A 195 -10.09 -10.23 17.40
CA GLY A 195 -11.36 -9.79 16.82
C GLY A 195 -11.36 -9.77 15.30
N LYS A 196 -12.53 -9.41 14.80
CA LYS A 196 -12.74 -9.02 13.42
C LYS A 196 -12.73 -7.49 13.35
N PHE A 197 -12.36 -6.94 12.19
CA PHE A 197 -12.39 -5.50 12.03
C PHE A 197 -13.82 -4.97 12.08
N GLN A 198 -13.95 -3.73 12.53
CA GLN A 198 -15.17 -2.93 12.52
C GLN A 198 -14.87 -1.59 11.85
N MET A 199 -15.77 -1.10 11.02
CA MET A 199 -15.54 0.11 10.22
C MET A 199 -16.77 0.99 10.17
N ASP A 200 -16.60 2.30 10.39
CA ASP A 200 -17.56 3.33 10.00
C ASP A 200 -17.20 3.87 8.61
N GLY A 201 -17.75 3.24 7.58
CA GLY A 201 -17.47 3.60 6.19
C GLY A 201 -17.79 5.05 5.83
N LYS A 202 -18.76 5.70 6.54
CA LYS A 202 -19.08 7.11 6.34
C LYS A 202 -17.94 7.99 6.83
N SER A 203 -17.44 7.77 8.04
CA SER A 203 -16.30 8.51 8.59
C SER A 203 -15.05 8.33 7.74
N VAL A 204 -14.79 7.12 7.23
CA VAL A 204 -13.67 6.85 6.30
C VAL A 204 -13.81 7.65 5.01
N TYR A 205 -15.02 7.70 4.43
CA TYR A 205 -15.28 8.46 3.22
C TYR A 205 -15.12 9.97 3.43
N ASP A 206 -15.75 10.52 4.46
CA ASP A 206 -15.75 11.95 4.76
C ASP A 206 -14.33 12.45 5.04
N PHE A 207 -13.58 11.72 5.85
CA PHE A 207 -12.19 12.06 6.15
C PHE A 207 -11.28 11.91 4.91
N GLY A 208 -11.38 10.78 4.19
CA GLY A 208 -10.55 10.53 3.00
C GLY A 208 -10.72 11.57 1.91
N THR A 209 -11.97 11.96 1.61
CA THR A 209 -12.27 12.98 0.60
C THR A 209 -11.84 14.40 0.99
N SER A 210 -11.68 14.66 2.29
CA SER A 210 -11.16 15.92 2.81
C SER A 210 -9.63 15.95 2.79
N VAL A 211 -8.96 14.91 3.31
CA VAL A 211 -7.51 14.98 3.58
C VAL A 211 -6.64 14.60 2.39
N LEU A 212 -7.06 13.64 1.54
CA LEU A 212 -6.20 13.22 0.43
C LEU A 212 -5.88 14.35 -0.54
N PRO A 213 -6.87 15.12 -1.07
CA PRO A 213 -6.57 16.20 -1.99
C PRO A 213 -5.75 17.32 -1.34
N SER A 214 -6.05 17.69 -0.09
CA SER A 214 -5.29 18.74 0.61
C SER A 214 -3.84 18.32 0.89
N THR A 215 -3.63 17.06 1.29
CA THR A 215 -2.28 16.52 1.54
C THR A 215 -1.46 16.48 0.25
N ILE A 216 -2.03 16.02 -0.86
CA ILE A 216 -1.36 16.01 -2.17
C ILE A 216 -0.97 17.43 -2.55
N LYS A 217 -1.93 18.37 -2.54
CA LYS A 217 -1.70 19.76 -2.92
C LYS A 217 -0.58 20.41 -2.09
N ASN A 218 -0.66 20.31 -0.78
CA ASN A 218 0.34 20.90 0.13
C ASN A 218 1.74 20.32 -0.11
N SER A 219 1.85 19.01 -0.35
CA SER A 219 3.16 18.38 -0.60
C SER A 219 3.76 18.75 -1.95
N LEU A 220 2.93 18.91 -2.98
CA LEU A 220 3.39 19.43 -4.28
C LEU A 220 3.87 20.88 -4.16
N GLU A 221 3.12 21.73 -3.46
CA GLU A 221 3.49 23.13 -3.21
C GLU A 221 4.81 23.22 -2.43
N ASN A 222 5.01 22.41 -1.40
CA ASN A 222 6.26 22.36 -0.61
C ASN A 222 7.48 21.95 -1.44
N LEU A 223 7.27 21.22 -2.53
CA LEU A 223 8.32 20.80 -3.44
C LEU A 223 8.48 21.71 -4.65
N ASN A 224 7.62 22.73 -4.80
CA ASN A 224 7.51 23.58 -5.99
C ASN A 224 7.30 22.75 -7.27
N ILE A 225 6.45 21.71 -7.19
CA ILE A 225 6.05 20.85 -8.32
C ILE A 225 4.62 21.24 -8.69
N SER A 226 4.37 21.53 -9.97
CA SER A 226 3.02 21.77 -10.44
C SER A 226 2.26 20.46 -10.63
N LYS A 227 0.92 20.47 -10.57
CA LYS A 227 0.11 19.26 -10.81
C LYS A 227 0.30 18.72 -12.23
N GLU A 228 0.63 19.58 -13.17
CA GLU A 228 0.89 19.24 -14.58
C GLU A 228 2.18 18.41 -14.74
N ASP A 229 3.16 18.60 -13.84
CA ASP A 229 4.41 17.83 -13.81
C ASP A 229 4.24 16.43 -13.18
N VAL A 230 3.08 16.14 -12.62
CA VAL A 230 2.78 14.82 -12.06
C VAL A 230 2.36 13.86 -13.17
N ASP A 231 3.10 12.76 -13.33
CA ASP A 231 2.81 11.74 -14.32
C ASP A 231 1.75 10.75 -13.83
N TRP A 232 1.85 10.34 -12.56
CA TRP A 232 0.94 9.36 -11.97
C TRP A 232 0.60 9.66 -10.52
N ILE A 233 -0.68 9.44 -10.16
CA ILE A 233 -1.11 9.26 -8.78
C ILE A 233 -1.35 7.75 -8.56
N VAL A 234 -0.58 7.17 -7.64
CA VAL A 234 -0.63 5.75 -7.24
C VAL A 234 -1.13 5.66 -5.80
N PRO A 235 -2.44 5.81 -5.56
CA PRO A 235 -2.98 5.95 -4.22
C PRO A 235 -3.14 4.60 -3.51
N HIS A 236 -3.20 4.64 -2.16
CA HIS A 236 -3.95 3.65 -1.43
C HIS A 236 -5.35 3.52 -2.03
N GLN A 237 -5.95 2.33 -1.96
CA GLN A 237 -7.23 1.99 -2.60
C GLN A 237 -8.39 1.92 -1.57
N PRO A 238 -8.81 3.07 -0.96
CA PRO A 238 -9.80 3.07 0.12
C PRO A 238 -11.23 2.87 -0.38
N GLY A 239 -11.47 3.12 -1.66
CA GLY A 239 -12.76 3.03 -2.33
C GLY A 239 -12.78 3.94 -3.55
N HIS A 240 -13.43 3.49 -4.63
CA HIS A 240 -13.48 4.20 -5.91
C HIS A 240 -13.96 5.65 -5.78
N ARG A 241 -15.04 5.87 -5.03
CA ARG A 241 -15.66 7.20 -4.87
C ARG A 241 -14.74 8.20 -4.15
N VAL A 242 -13.90 7.74 -3.22
CA VAL A 242 -12.90 8.59 -2.56
C VAL A 242 -11.87 9.09 -3.57
N LEU A 243 -11.39 8.21 -4.43
CA LEU A 243 -10.38 8.57 -5.45
C LEU A 243 -10.96 9.45 -6.55
N LEU A 244 -12.20 9.19 -7.00
CA LEU A 244 -12.90 10.06 -7.94
C LEU A 244 -13.09 11.47 -7.38
N LYS A 245 -13.50 11.57 -6.11
CA LYS A 245 -13.66 12.88 -5.46
C LYS A 245 -12.33 13.59 -5.27
N THR A 246 -11.26 12.86 -4.99
CA THR A 246 -9.89 13.41 -4.95
C THR A 246 -9.48 13.97 -6.30
N ALA A 247 -9.72 13.24 -7.40
CA ALA A 247 -9.45 13.71 -8.77
C ALA A 247 -10.21 15.00 -9.11
N GLU A 248 -11.52 15.03 -8.78
CA GLU A 248 -12.38 16.19 -8.98
C GLU A 248 -11.87 17.44 -8.25
N ILE A 249 -11.53 17.30 -6.96
CA ILE A 249 -11.05 18.44 -6.14
C ILE A 249 -9.70 18.94 -6.61
N LEU A 250 -8.81 18.06 -7.06
CA LEU A 250 -7.49 18.42 -7.58
C LEU A 250 -7.56 18.94 -9.02
N ASP A 251 -8.69 18.77 -9.70
CA ASP A 251 -8.79 18.96 -11.16
C ASP A 251 -7.66 18.21 -11.86
N PHE A 252 -7.54 16.90 -11.55
CA PHE A 252 -6.47 16.02 -12.05
C PHE A 252 -7.03 14.96 -12.99
N PRO A 253 -6.35 14.64 -14.11
CA PRO A 253 -6.81 13.65 -15.08
C PRO A 253 -6.98 12.27 -14.47
N ILE A 254 -8.20 11.70 -14.61
CA ILE A 254 -8.55 10.42 -13.98
C ILE A 254 -7.77 9.23 -14.54
N ASP A 255 -7.36 9.31 -15.80
CA ASP A 255 -6.55 8.30 -16.48
C ASP A 255 -5.10 8.24 -16.01
N LYS A 256 -4.64 9.25 -15.27
CA LYS A 256 -3.36 9.29 -14.56
C LYS A 256 -3.46 8.83 -13.09
N ILE A 257 -4.63 8.39 -12.63
CA ILE A 257 -4.81 7.80 -11.30
C ILE A 257 -4.96 6.29 -11.43
N VAL A 258 -4.23 5.53 -10.63
CA VAL A 258 -4.27 4.07 -10.67
C VAL A 258 -5.44 3.52 -9.87
N PHE A 259 -6.27 2.75 -10.53
CA PHE A 259 -7.36 1.98 -9.91
C PHE A 259 -7.11 0.50 -10.13
N ASN A 260 -6.77 -0.24 -9.09
CA ASN A 260 -6.62 -1.71 -9.15
C ASN A 260 -7.64 -2.46 -8.28
N MET A 261 -8.45 -1.71 -7.52
CA MET A 261 -9.43 -2.26 -6.57
C MET A 261 -10.53 -3.09 -7.24
N LYS A 262 -10.78 -2.89 -8.55
CA LYS A 262 -11.76 -3.69 -9.30
C LYS A 262 -11.51 -5.19 -9.16
N LYS A 263 -10.22 -5.60 -9.18
CA LYS A 263 -9.76 -7.00 -9.12
C LYS A 263 -9.20 -7.42 -7.78
N PHE A 264 -8.74 -6.47 -6.98
CA PHE A 264 -8.00 -6.77 -5.75
C PHE A 264 -8.65 -6.22 -4.49
N ALA A 265 -9.72 -5.41 -4.63
CA ALA A 265 -10.33 -4.67 -3.53
C ALA A 265 -9.30 -3.80 -2.78
N ASN A 266 -9.53 -3.52 -1.51
CA ASN A 266 -8.58 -2.82 -0.66
C ASN A 266 -7.61 -3.85 -0.02
N THR A 267 -6.35 -3.83 -0.43
CA THR A 267 -5.29 -4.71 0.11
C THR A 267 -4.45 -3.99 1.18
N ALA A 268 -5.03 -3.03 1.88
CA ALA A 268 -4.42 -2.27 2.98
C ALA A 268 -3.00 -1.75 2.67
N GLY A 269 -1.98 -2.13 3.44
CA GLY A 269 -0.59 -1.70 3.24
C GLY A 269 0.04 -2.16 1.91
N ALA A 270 -0.51 -3.21 1.29
CA ALA A 270 -0.03 -3.72 0.00
C ALA A 270 -0.55 -2.92 -1.21
N SER A 271 -1.58 -2.09 -1.05
CA SER A 271 -2.31 -1.47 -2.17
C SER A 271 -1.43 -0.58 -3.06
N ILE A 272 -0.59 0.28 -2.46
CA ILE A 272 0.32 1.17 -3.21
C ILE A 272 1.39 0.38 -3.96
N PRO A 273 2.20 -0.49 -3.33
CA PRO A 273 3.24 -1.20 -4.05
C PRO A 273 2.69 -2.16 -5.10
N MET A 274 1.51 -2.77 -4.91
CA MET A 274 0.83 -3.56 -5.94
C MET A 274 0.39 -2.70 -7.13
N ALA A 275 -0.14 -1.50 -6.87
CA ALA A 275 -0.54 -0.57 -7.93
C ALA A 275 0.68 -0.05 -8.71
N LEU A 276 1.78 0.23 -8.02
CA LEU A 276 3.05 0.63 -8.62
C LEU A 276 3.63 -0.48 -9.51
N ASP A 277 3.64 -1.72 -9.03
CA ASP A 277 4.07 -2.90 -9.80
C ASP A 277 3.22 -3.11 -11.07
N SER A 278 1.92 -2.84 -10.97
CA SER A 278 1.02 -2.90 -12.14
C SER A 278 1.41 -1.89 -13.23
N LEU A 279 1.77 -0.66 -12.86
CA LEU A 279 2.28 0.32 -13.83
C LEU A 279 3.61 -0.12 -14.42
N HIS A 280 4.53 -0.58 -13.58
CA HIS A 280 5.85 -1.04 -13.98
C HIS A 280 5.78 -2.20 -14.98
N LYS A 281 5.09 -3.28 -14.63
CA LYS A 281 4.94 -4.48 -15.48
C LYS A 281 4.23 -4.21 -16.82
N ASN A 282 3.38 -3.20 -16.87
CA ASN A 282 2.71 -2.80 -18.10
C ASN A 282 3.48 -1.71 -18.89
N ASN A 283 4.72 -1.37 -18.49
CA ASN A 283 5.56 -0.34 -19.11
C ASN A 283 4.85 1.02 -19.22
N LYS A 284 4.03 1.37 -18.23
CA LYS A 284 3.29 2.65 -18.19
C LYS A 284 4.07 3.76 -17.51
N ILE A 285 5.05 3.42 -16.68
CA ILE A 285 5.97 4.37 -16.04
C ILE A 285 7.35 4.27 -16.69
N LYS A 286 8.03 5.39 -16.73
CA LYS A 286 9.37 5.52 -17.32
C LYS A 286 10.29 6.33 -16.41
N SER A 287 11.58 6.18 -16.62
CA SER A 287 12.58 6.97 -15.90
C SER A 287 12.34 8.46 -16.07
N GLY A 288 12.29 9.17 -14.96
CA GLY A 288 12.01 10.59 -14.86
C GLY A 288 10.60 10.93 -14.39
N ASP A 289 9.64 10.00 -14.48
CA ASP A 289 8.26 10.25 -14.07
C ASP A 289 8.15 10.63 -12.58
N ILE A 290 7.27 11.59 -12.30
CA ILE A 290 6.92 12.02 -10.95
C ILE A 290 5.68 11.25 -10.51
N ILE A 291 5.85 10.44 -9.47
CA ILE A 291 4.81 9.56 -8.93
C ILE A 291 4.40 10.05 -7.55
N VAL A 292 3.11 10.29 -7.35
CA VAL A 292 2.49 10.71 -6.09
C VAL A 292 1.74 9.54 -5.47
N MET A 293 2.08 9.16 -4.25
CA MET A 293 1.53 8.00 -3.53
C MET A 293 0.83 8.44 -2.24
N PRO A 294 -0.41 8.91 -2.30
CA PRO A 294 -1.18 9.30 -1.12
C PRO A 294 -1.80 8.08 -0.44
N ALA A 295 -1.87 8.12 0.89
CA ALA A 295 -2.53 7.10 1.69
C ALA A 295 -3.31 7.69 2.87
N ILE A 296 -4.36 6.97 3.26
CA ILE A 296 -5.13 7.17 4.48
C ILE A 296 -5.31 5.81 5.15
N GLY A 297 -5.15 5.76 6.44
CA GLY A 297 -5.32 4.57 7.27
C GLY A 297 -6.08 4.90 8.56
N SER A 298 -6.45 3.82 9.25
CA SER A 298 -7.10 3.93 10.56
C SER A 298 -6.29 4.80 11.53
N GLY A 299 -6.98 5.44 12.42
CA GLY A 299 -6.36 6.11 13.53
C GLY A 299 -6.73 7.57 13.78
N TRP A 300 -6.75 8.58 12.91
CA TRP A 300 -6.28 8.45 11.51
C TRP A 300 -4.76 8.54 11.37
N THR A 301 -4.22 7.76 10.46
CA THR A 301 -2.91 7.99 9.90
C THR A 301 -3.07 8.39 8.43
N TYR A 302 -2.32 9.35 7.94
CA TYR A 302 -2.37 9.73 6.53
C TYR A 302 -1.05 10.37 6.10
N GLY A 303 -0.82 10.41 4.80
CA GLY A 303 0.39 10.98 4.25
C GLY A 303 0.51 10.80 2.75
N VAL A 304 1.58 11.32 2.21
CA VAL A 304 1.92 11.18 0.80
C VAL A 304 3.42 11.01 0.64
N SER A 305 3.82 10.05 -0.17
CA SER A 305 5.18 9.99 -0.71
C SER A 305 5.16 10.41 -2.15
N ILE A 306 6.13 11.24 -2.54
CA ILE A 306 6.36 11.67 -3.91
C ILE A 306 7.76 11.24 -4.27
N LEU A 307 7.93 10.59 -5.41
CA LEU A 307 9.22 10.17 -5.88
C LEU A 307 9.42 10.51 -7.36
N LYS A 308 10.69 10.65 -7.73
CA LYS A 308 11.11 10.58 -9.13
C LYS A 308 11.49 9.15 -9.45
N TYR A 309 10.76 8.55 -10.37
CA TYR A 309 11.03 7.19 -10.83
C TYR A 309 12.32 7.16 -11.65
N ILE A 310 13.13 6.11 -11.48
CA ILE A 310 14.50 6.08 -12.05
C ILE A 310 14.79 4.86 -12.92
N LYS A 311 13.79 3.96 -13.03
CA LYS A 311 13.97 2.68 -13.71
C LYS A 311 13.38 2.66 -15.12
#